data_7dfcc603fe43a9e7238d1b279ad7264a
#
_entry.id   7dfcc603fe43a9e7238d1b279ad7264a
#
_cell.length_a   1.000
_cell.length_b   1.000
_cell.length_c   1.000
_cell.angle_alpha   90.00
_cell.angle_beta   90.00
_cell.angle_gamma   90.00
#
_symmetry.space_group_name_H-M   'P 1'
#
loop_
_entity.id
_entity.type
_entity.pdbx_description
1 polymer ?
#
loop_
_entity_poly.entity_id
_entity_poly.type
_entity_poly.pdbx_seq_one_letter_code
_entity_poly.pdbx_strand_id
1 'polypeptide(L)'
;MSGKVLLLPRNTPAVLHEKAAIMSFENSYRLGKIYKEIIGLRNVNHFSLNVVDPQGKMSILSYNPQIAYNIFKDGSYRYNGSISPDFYNHRDLYTWDESYDPTFYHKLKNKMERKNGIEKGVVLIQRTGEMTLLFSFATKSDGNEFLSDIQSNTNFFYGMGEHCFNLIAPIYEKYITPNPPPPKKKSSSKIIQLHKNEKI
;
A
#
# COMPACT_ATOMS: atom_id res chain seq x y z
N MET A 1 21.02 19.59 -18.77
CA MET A 1 21.58 18.55 -17.87
C MET A 1 20.62 18.39 -16.70
N SER A 2 19.79 17.33 -16.73
CA SER A 2 18.86 17.05 -15.64
C SER A 2 19.65 16.32 -14.55
N GLY A 3 19.95 17.03 -13.45
CA GLY A 3 20.57 16.42 -12.28
C GLY A 3 19.64 15.38 -11.68
N LYS A 4 19.99 14.10 -11.76
CA LYS A 4 19.37 13.07 -10.92
C LYS A 4 19.64 13.44 -9.48
N VAL A 5 18.60 13.91 -8.78
CA VAL A 5 18.63 14.00 -7.32
C VAL A 5 18.68 12.56 -6.81
N LEU A 6 19.84 12.12 -6.38
CA LEU A 6 19.99 10.88 -5.63
C LEU A 6 19.34 11.14 -4.26
N LEU A 7 18.08 10.74 -4.12
CA LEU A 7 17.45 10.70 -2.80
C LEU A 7 18.13 9.59 -2.00
N LEU A 8 18.83 9.99 -0.95
CA LEU A 8 19.39 9.05 0.02
C LEU A 8 18.25 8.21 0.63
N PRO A 9 18.50 6.91 0.90
CA PRO A 9 17.52 6.05 1.57
C PRO A 9 17.04 6.73 2.85
N ARG A 10 15.75 6.76 3.07
CA ARG A 10 15.18 7.38 4.28
C ARG A 10 15.51 6.57 5.50
N ASN A 11 16.08 7.22 6.50
CA ASN A 11 16.38 6.62 7.81
C ASN A 11 15.28 6.87 8.85
N THR A 12 14.10 7.33 8.42
CA THR A 12 12.97 7.59 9.31
C THR A 12 11.84 6.59 9.10
N PRO A 13 11.18 6.11 10.16
CA PRO A 13 10.03 5.23 10.03
C PRO A 13 8.96 5.83 9.12
N ALA A 14 8.33 4.98 8.32
CA ALA A 14 7.20 5.39 7.51
C ALA A 14 6.01 5.75 8.41
N VAL A 15 5.27 6.77 8.00
CA VAL A 15 4.06 7.21 8.71
C VAL A 15 2.84 6.74 7.93
N LEU A 16 1.83 6.23 8.63
CA LEU A 16 0.60 5.82 7.96
C LEU A 16 -0.02 7.01 7.22
N HIS A 17 -0.33 6.81 5.94
CA HIS A 17 -1.00 7.82 5.13
C HIS A 17 -2.38 8.13 5.73
N GLU A 18 -2.76 9.40 5.83
CA GLU A 18 -4.01 9.84 6.47
C GLU A 18 -5.27 9.24 5.83
N LYS A 19 -5.20 8.88 4.55
CA LYS A 19 -6.29 8.24 3.80
C LYS A 19 -6.16 6.72 3.71
N ALA A 20 -5.19 6.09 4.38
CA ALA A 20 -4.91 4.65 4.23
C ALA A 20 -6.15 3.78 4.53
N ALA A 21 -6.88 4.09 5.61
CA ALA A 21 -8.10 3.37 5.96
C ALA A 21 -9.19 3.58 4.89
N ILE A 22 -9.42 4.82 4.47
CA ILE A 22 -10.43 5.17 3.45
C ILE A 22 -10.11 4.46 2.13
N MET A 23 -8.85 4.49 1.67
CA MET A 23 -8.43 3.76 0.47
C MET A 23 -8.80 2.28 0.52
N SER A 24 -8.49 1.62 1.62
CA SER A 24 -8.76 0.18 1.79
C SER A 24 -10.25 -0.13 1.86
N PHE A 25 -11.02 0.63 2.66
CA PHE A 25 -12.43 0.32 2.91
C PHE A 25 -13.34 0.69 1.74
N GLU A 26 -13.21 1.88 1.17
CA GLU A 26 -14.02 2.32 0.03
C GLU A 26 -13.79 1.45 -1.21
N ASN A 27 -12.60 0.91 -1.37
CA ASN A 27 -12.25 0.09 -2.53
C ASN A 27 -12.19 -1.42 -2.22
N SER A 28 -12.66 -1.86 -1.05
CA SER A 28 -12.54 -3.25 -0.60
C SER A 28 -13.10 -4.27 -1.61
N TYR A 29 -14.23 -3.98 -2.24
CA TYR A 29 -14.81 -4.83 -3.27
C TYR A 29 -13.92 -4.94 -4.52
N ARG A 30 -13.37 -3.81 -4.99
CA ARG A 30 -12.49 -3.78 -6.16
C ARG A 30 -11.15 -4.46 -5.86
N LEU A 31 -10.56 -4.17 -4.71
CA LEU A 31 -9.35 -4.83 -4.24
C LEU A 31 -9.57 -6.35 -4.12
N GLY A 32 -10.71 -6.76 -3.55
CA GLY A 32 -11.06 -8.17 -3.45
C GLY A 32 -11.17 -8.87 -4.81
N LYS A 33 -11.68 -8.20 -5.84
CA LYS A 33 -11.70 -8.75 -7.21
C LYS A 33 -10.30 -8.93 -7.77
N ILE A 34 -9.44 -7.91 -7.66
CA ILE A 34 -8.06 -7.95 -8.16
C ILE A 34 -7.30 -9.07 -7.45
N TYR A 35 -7.35 -9.12 -6.14
CA TYR A 35 -6.59 -10.11 -5.38
C TYR A 35 -7.08 -11.54 -5.56
N LYS A 36 -8.34 -11.76 -5.92
CA LYS A 36 -8.86 -13.09 -6.27
C LYS A 36 -8.14 -13.73 -7.46
N GLU A 37 -7.49 -12.94 -8.30
CA GLU A 37 -6.71 -13.46 -9.42
C GLU A 37 -5.46 -14.22 -8.96
N ILE A 38 -4.95 -13.92 -7.76
CA ILE A 38 -3.77 -14.57 -7.20
C ILE A 38 -4.07 -15.46 -5.97
N ILE A 39 -5.21 -15.23 -5.31
CA ILE A 39 -5.61 -16.07 -4.16
C ILE A 39 -5.87 -17.50 -4.62
N GLY A 40 -5.28 -18.45 -3.92
CA GLY A 40 -5.29 -19.88 -4.25
C GLY A 40 -4.08 -20.34 -5.08
N LEU A 41 -3.37 -19.42 -5.76
CA LEU A 41 -2.14 -19.78 -6.45
C LEU A 41 -1.04 -20.03 -5.42
N ARG A 42 -0.32 -21.16 -5.56
CA ARG A 42 0.82 -21.52 -4.69
C ARG A 42 0.54 -21.33 -3.19
N ASN A 43 -0.64 -21.75 -2.75
CA ASN A 43 -1.07 -21.64 -1.34
C ASN A 43 -1.18 -20.19 -0.80
N VAL A 44 -1.28 -19.18 -1.65
CA VAL A 44 -1.57 -17.81 -1.23
C VAL A 44 -3.03 -17.71 -0.78
N ASN A 45 -3.26 -17.46 0.50
CA ASN A 45 -4.61 -17.31 1.08
C ASN A 45 -4.94 -15.87 1.47
N HIS A 46 -3.92 -15.02 1.56
CA HIS A 46 -4.05 -13.60 1.82
C HIS A 46 -2.98 -12.83 1.08
N PHE A 47 -3.34 -11.64 0.61
CA PHE A 47 -2.42 -10.70 0.01
C PHE A 47 -2.73 -9.28 0.47
N SER A 48 -1.69 -8.49 0.69
CA SER A 48 -1.80 -7.05 0.82
C SER A 48 -0.63 -6.37 0.12
N LEU A 49 -0.91 -5.21 -0.46
CA LEU A 49 0.08 -4.32 -1.03
C LEU A 49 0.25 -3.12 -0.10
N ASN A 50 1.47 -2.93 0.39
CA ASN A 50 1.81 -1.69 1.10
C ASN A 50 2.69 -0.85 0.18
N VAL A 51 2.43 0.44 0.13
CA VAL A 51 3.19 1.40 -0.67
C VAL A 51 3.78 2.45 0.25
N VAL A 52 5.10 2.58 0.27
CA VAL A 52 5.78 3.71 0.90
C VAL A 52 6.10 4.73 -0.18
N ASP A 53 5.48 5.89 -0.10
CA ASP A 53 5.62 6.95 -1.08
C ASP A 53 6.90 7.79 -0.88
N PRO A 54 7.23 8.70 -1.83
CA PRO A 54 8.38 9.58 -1.71
C PRO A 54 8.35 10.48 -0.46
N GLN A 55 7.22 10.72 0.17
CA GLN A 55 7.09 11.49 1.42
C GLN A 55 7.24 10.64 2.69
N GLY A 56 7.46 9.31 2.55
CA GLY A 56 7.54 8.36 3.66
C GLY A 56 6.18 8.03 4.26
N LYS A 57 5.10 8.23 3.51
CA LYS A 57 3.77 7.83 3.94
C LYS A 57 3.48 6.42 3.43
N MET A 58 2.99 5.57 4.30
CA MET A 58 2.62 4.19 3.98
C MET A 58 1.12 4.06 3.80
N SER A 59 0.72 3.52 2.66
CA SER A 59 -0.64 3.05 2.39
C SER A 59 -0.69 1.54 2.44
N ILE A 60 -1.78 0.97 2.96
CA ILE A 60 -1.98 -0.48 3.07
C ILE A 60 -3.28 -0.84 2.36
N LEU A 61 -3.18 -1.65 1.32
CA LEU A 61 -4.27 -2.11 0.48
C LEU A 61 -4.40 -3.63 0.65
N SER A 62 -5.34 -4.07 1.48
CA SER A 62 -5.43 -5.47 1.94
C SER A 62 -6.62 -6.21 1.33
N TYR A 63 -6.41 -7.49 0.98
CA TYR A 63 -7.50 -8.42 0.62
C TYR A 63 -8.53 -8.57 1.75
N ASN A 64 -8.04 -8.65 2.97
CA ASN A 64 -8.89 -8.61 4.16
C ASN A 64 -8.64 -7.31 4.93
N PRO A 65 -9.44 -6.25 4.69
CA PRO A 65 -9.27 -4.97 5.35
C PRO A 65 -9.45 -5.05 6.87
N GLN A 66 -10.10 -6.09 7.38
CA GLN A 66 -10.26 -6.30 8.82
C GLN A 66 -8.92 -6.55 9.52
N ILE A 67 -7.96 -7.22 8.86
CA ILE A 67 -6.61 -7.43 9.43
C ILE A 67 -5.94 -6.07 9.62
N ALA A 68 -5.93 -5.24 8.58
CA ALA A 68 -5.38 -3.89 8.65
C ALA A 68 -6.09 -3.03 9.71
N TYR A 69 -7.42 -3.06 9.74
CA TYR A 69 -8.21 -2.32 10.72
C TYR A 69 -7.87 -2.70 12.16
N ASN A 70 -7.71 -3.99 12.45
CA ASN A 70 -7.42 -4.48 13.80
C ASN A 70 -6.09 -3.98 14.36
N ILE A 71 -5.10 -3.71 13.51
CA ILE A 71 -3.82 -3.14 13.92
C ILE A 71 -3.85 -1.60 13.95
N PHE A 72 -4.70 -0.96 13.14
CA PHE A 72 -4.86 0.50 13.14
C PHE A 72 -5.64 0.99 14.35
N LYS A 73 -6.74 0.31 14.68
CA LYS A 73 -7.68 0.71 15.73
C LYS A 73 -7.03 1.00 17.08
N ASP A 74 -6.00 0.24 17.45
CA ASP A 74 -5.31 0.40 18.73
C ASP A 74 -3.86 0.86 18.59
N GLY A 75 -3.48 1.32 17.41
CA GLY A 75 -2.13 1.83 17.12
C GLY A 75 -1.03 0.76 17.11
N SER A 76 -1.38 -0.54 17.15
CA SER A 76 -0.37 -1.61 17.20
C SER A 76 0.46 -1.73 15.91
N TYR A 77 0.04 -1.11 14.79
CA TYR A 77 0.86 -1.03 13.58
C TYR A 77 2.24 -0.39 13.84
N ARG A 78 2.38 0.48 14.85
CA ARG A 78 3.64 1.15 15.21
C ARG A 78 4.72 0.18 15.69
N TYR A 79 4.31 -1.01 16.13
CA TYR A 79 5.19 -2.08 16.60
C TYR A 79 5.43 -3.17 15.54
N ASN A 80 4.97 -2.91 14.31
CA ASN A 80 5.27 -3.74 13.15
C ASN A 80 6.43 -3.12 12.40
N GLY A 81 7.55 -3.85 12.28
CA GLY A 81 8.76 -3.38 11.63
C GLY A 81 8.61 -3.02 10.16
N SER A 82 7.51 -3.41 9.51
CA SER A 82 7.22 -3.00 8.12
C SER A 82 7.28 -1.48 7.90
N ILE A 83 7.08 -0.68 8.95
CA ILE A 83 7.21 0.78 8.89
C ILE A 83 8.66 1.25 9.10
N SER A 84 9.58 0.37 9.54
CA SER A 84 10.97 0.71 9.78
C SER A 84 11.78 0.69 8.48
N PRO A 85 12.68 1.66 8.27
CA PRO A 85 13.62 1.65 7.15
C PRO A 85 14.44 0.37 7.06
N ASP A 86 14.78 -0.26 8.18
CA ASP A 86 15.53 -1.52 8.21
C ASP A 86 14.83 -2.64 7.45
N PHE A 87 13.50 -2.60 7.42
CA PHE A 87 12.71 -3.57 6.66
C PHE A 87 12.47 -3.09 5.22
N TYR A 88 11.89 -1.92 5.00
CA TYR A 88 11.48 -1.53 3.64
C TYR A 88 12.61 -0.98 2.76
N ASN A 89 13.77 -0.56 3.33
CA ASN A 89 14.92 -0.08 2.55
C ASN A 89 16.05 -1.09 2.42
N HIS A 90 16.27 -1.94 3.44
CA HIS A 90 17.51 -2.73 3.54
C HIS A 90 17.29 -4.23 3.36
N ARG A 91 16.04 -4.70 3.29
CA ARG A 91 15.71 -6.11 3.02
C ARG A 91 15.04 -6.26 1.67
N ASP A 92 15.15 -7.45 1.07
CA ASP A 92 14.38 -7.81 -0.13
C ASP A 92 13.25 -8.78 0.21
N LEU A 93 13.40 -9.51 1.31
CA LEU A 93 12.41 -10.44 1.85
C LEU A 93 12.48 -10.47 3.38
N TYR A 94 11.34 -10.62 4.03
CA TYR A 94 11.23 -10.96 5.46
C TYR A 94 9.90 -11.64 5.76
N THR A 95 9.81 -12.36 6.89
CA THR A 95 8.57 -12.93 7.39
C THR A 95 7.86 -11.97 8.34
N TRP A 96 6.54 -12.10 8.52
CA TRP A 96 5.79 -11.21 9.41
C TRP A 96 6.31 -11.23 10.84
N ASP A 97 6.63 -12.43 11.35
CA ASP A 97 7.14 -12.60 12.71
C ASP A 97 8.53 -11.99 12.93
N GLU A 98 9.40 -11.91 11.91
CA GLU A 98 10.65 -11.16 11.98
C GLU A 98 10.45 -9.66 12.14
N SER A 99 9.32 -9.14 11.67
CA SER A 99 9.01 -7.71 11.74
C SER A 99 8.31 -7.28 13.04
N TYR A 100 7.93 -8.22 13.89
CA TYR A 100 7.22 -7.87 15.13
C TYR A 100 8.19 -7.38 16.21
N ASP A 101 7.87 -6.23 16.81
CA ASP A 101 8.57 -5.77 18.01
C ASP A 101 8.53 -6.86 19.09
N PRO A 102 9.68 -7.24 19.67
CA PRO A 102 9.75 -8.33 20.67
C PRO A 102 8.80 -8.13 21.86
N THR A 103 8.61 -6.89 22.31
CA THR A 103 7.70 -6.56 23.45
C THR A 103 6.23 -6.81 23.08
N PHE A 104 5.88 -6.64 21.81
CA PHE A 104 4.51 -6.77 21.32
C PHE A 104 4.28 -8.02 20.47
N TYR A 105 5.29 -8.90 20.36
CA TYR A 105 5.28 -10.08 19.50
C TYR A 105 3.99 -10.91 19.62
N HIS A 106 3.62 -11.34 20.82
CA HIS A 106 2.43 -12.16 21.02
C HIS A 106 1.13 -11.44 20.64
N LYS A 107 1.06 -10.13 20.88
CA LYS A 107 -0.11 -9.32 20.53
C LYS A 107 -0.24 -9.20 19.01
N LEU A 108 0.86 -8.91 18.32
CA LEU A 108 0.89 -8.78 16.86
C LEU A 108 0.62 -10.11 16.19
N LYS A 109 1.32 -11.18 16.60
CA LYS A 109 1.10 -12.53 16.08
C LYS A 109 -0.35 -12.98 16.24
N ASN A 110 -0.97 -12.72 17.40
CA ASN A 110 -2.37 -13.05 17.58
C ASN A 110 -3.30 -12.27 16.63
N LYS A 111 -3.04 -10.99 16.41
CA LYS A 111 -3.89 -10.14 15.54
C LYS A 111 -3.71 -10.40 14.07
N MET A 112 -2.47 -10.60 13.64
CA MET A 112 -2.13 -10.75 12.23
C MET A 112 -2.37 -12.19 11.75
N GLU A 113 -1.93 -13.16 12.54
CA GLU A 113 -1.89 -14.57 12.17
C GLU A 113 -3.01 -15.37 12.82
N ARG A 114 -2.95 -15.64 14.13
CA ARG A 114 -3.82 -16.62 14.82
C ARG A 114 -5.30 -16.36 14.63
N LYS A 115 -5.77 -15.11 14.82
CA LYS A 115 -7.19 -14.75 14.64
C LYS A 115 -7.70 -14.88 13.21
N ASN A 116 -6.79 -14.93 12.25
CA ASN A 116 -7.11 -15.00 10.82
C ASN A 116 -6.83 -16.40 10.23
N GLY A 117 -6.37 -17.35 11.07
CA GLY A 117 -5.96 -18.68 10.64
C GLY A 117 -4.78 -18.65 9.66
N ILE A 118 -3.92 -17.65 9.78
CA ILE A 118 -2.68 -17.52 8.99
C ILE A 118 -1.57 -18.28 9.73
N GLU A 119 -0.87 -19.14 8.99
CA GLU A 119 0.26 -19.89 9.50
C GLU A 119 1.58 -19.15 9.28
N LYS A 120 1.75 -18.53 8.12
CA LYS A 120 2.95 -17.76 7.77
C LYS A 120 2.60 -16.58 6.86
N GLY A 121 3.18 -15.42 7.17
CA GLY A 121 3.20 -14.27 6.28
C GLY A 121 4.64 -13.96 5.82
N VAL A 122 4.80 -13.62 4.55
CA VAL A 122 6.08 -13.28 3.92
C VAL A 122 5.90 -12.00 3.11
N VAL A 123 6.86 -11.10 3.20
CA VAL A 123 6.88 -9.84 2.47
C VAL A 123 8.04 -9.84 1.49
N LEU A 124 7.75 -9.58 0.22
CA LEU A 124 8.75 -9.24 -0.80
C LEU A 124 8.77 -7.73 -1.01
N ILE A 125 9.94 -7.17 -1.19
CA ILE A 125 10.13 -5.73 -1.31
C ILE A 125 10.65 -5.39 -2.68
N GLN A 126 9.97 -4.48 -3.36
CA GLN A 126 10.40 -3.93 -4.64
C GLN A 126 10.54 -2.43 -4.55
N ARG A 127 11.70 -1.93 -4.94
CA ARG A 127 11.99 -0.49 -5.00
C ARG A 127 11.83 -0.03 -6.44
N THR A 128 10.88 0.88 -6.68
CA THR A 128 10.54 1.38 -8.02
C THR A 128 10.57 2.90 -8.02
N GLY A 129 11.60 3.48 -8.63
CA GLY A 129 11.81 4.93 -8.59
C GLY A 129 11.98 5.42 -7.15
N GLU A 130 11.08 6.30 -6.72
CA GLU A 130 11.08 6.87 -5.37
C GLU A 130 10.12 6.15 -4.39
N MET A 131 9.41 5.11 -4.87
CA MET A 131 8.46 4.33 -4.08
C MET A 131 9.07 2.99 -3.67
N THR A 132 8.61 2.48 -2.53
CA THR A 132 8.86 1.10 -2.12
C THR A 132 7.52 0.36 -2.05
N LEU A 133 7.43 -0.76 -2.76
CA LEU A 133 6.30 -1.67 -2.76
C LEU A 133 6.61 -2.86 -1.87
N LEU A 134 5.70 -3.19 -0.95
CA LEU A 134 5.81 -4.35 -0.08
C LEU A 134 4.66 -5.31 -0.45
N PHE A 135 5.00 -6.38 -1.14
CA PHE A 135 4.07 -7.44 -1.51
C PHE A 135 3.99 -8.45 -0.37
N SER A 136 2.92 -8.38 0.38
CA SER A 136 2.73 -9.21 1.57
C SER A 136 1.80 -10.38 1.26
N PHE A 137 2.38 -11.57 1.14
CA PHE A 137 1.69 -12.84 0.92
C PHE A 137 1.53 -13.59 2.23
N ALA A 138 0.42 -14.31 2.40
CA ALA A 138 0.29 -15.18 3.55
C ALA A 138 -0.48 -16.46 3.21
N THR A 139 -0.15 -17.52 3.95
CA THR A 139 -0.73 -18.86 3.79
C THR A 139 -1.43 -19.32 5.07
N LYS A 140 -2.43 -20.20 4.91
CA LYS A 140 -3.05 -20.98 5.97
C LYS A 140 -2.57 -22.44 5.98
N SER A 141 -1.74 -22.81 5.01
CA SER A 141 -1.10 -24.11 4.86
C SER A 141 0.25 -24.15 5.55
N ASP A 142 1.07 -25.19 5.32
CA ASP A 142 2.41 -25.30 5.90
C ASP A 142 3.26 -24.05 5.62
N GLY A 143 3.65 -23.39 6.68
CA GLY A 143 4.39 -22.12 6.59
C GLY A 143 5.83 -22.27 6.12
N ASN A 144 6.47 -23.43 6.39
CA ASN A 144 7.85 -23.68 5.96
C ASN A 144 7.90 -24.02 4.49
N GLU A 145 6.96 -24.85 4.00
CA GLU A 145 6.81 -25.14 2.58
C GLU A 145 6.52 -23.85 1.80
N PHE A 146 5.63 -23.00 2.30
CA PHE A 146 5.29 -21.75 1.66
C PHE A 146 6.48 -20.79 1.57
N LEU A 147 7.27 -20.64 2.65
CA LEU A 147 8.49 -19.81 2.65
C LEU A 147 9.51 -20.36 1.65
N SER A 148 9.72 -21.68 1.63
CA SER A 148 10.64 -22.34 0.69
C SER A 148 10.19 -22.15 -0.77
N ASP A 149 8.87 -22.20 -1.04
CA ASP A 149 8.34 -21.96 -2.38
C ASP A 149 8.56 -20.50 -2.81
N ILE A 150 8.33 -19.52 -1.93
CA ILE A 150 8.62 -18.11 -2.23
C ILE A 150 10.10 -17.90 -2.53
N GLN A 151 11.00 -18.48 -1.74
CA GLN A 151 12.45 -18.36 -1.93
C GLN A 151 12.91 -18.98 -3.25
N SER A 152 12.34 -20.14 -3.60
CA SER A 152 12.70 -20.86 -4.83
C SER A 152 12.09 -20.25 -6.10
N ASN A 153 10.98 -19.57 -5.98
CA ASN A 153 10.19 -19.01 -7.09
C ASN A 153 9.95 -17.49 -6.93
N THR A 154 10.91 -16.77 -6.37
CA THR A 154 10.79 -15.34 -6.01
C THR A 154 10.27 -14.48 -7.16
N ASN A 155 10.77 -14.70 -8.40
CA ASN A 155 10.33 -13.95 -9.58
C ASN A 155 8.85 -14.15 -9.91
N PHE A 156 8.31 -15.35 -9.66
CA PHE A 156 6.89 -15.59 -9.85
C PHE A 156 6.03 -14.81 -8.85
N PHE A 157 6.46 -14.76 -7.59
CA PHE A 157 5.76 -13.98 -6.56
C PHE A 157 5.90 -12.47 -6.79
N TYR A 158 7.05 -11.98 -7.25
CA TYR A 158 7.15 -10.59 -7.72
C TYR A 158 6.17 -10.31 -8.86
N GLY A 159 6.10 -11.18 -9.86
CA GLY A 159 5.15 -11.03 -10.96
C GLY A 159 3.68 -10.95 -10.51
N MET A 160 3.27 -11.75 -9.51
CA MET A 160 1.93 -11.65 -8.90
C MET A 160 1.73 -10.28 -8.21
N GLY A 161 2.73 -9.82 -7.47
CA GLY A 161 2.69 -8.52 -6.79
C GLY A 161 2.59 -7.36 -7.77
N GLU A 162 3.41 -7.36 -8.81
CA GLU A 162 3.40 -6.34 -9.88
C GLU A 162 2.09 -6.33 -10.65
N HIS A 163 1.55 -7.52 -10.98
CA HIS A 163 0.25 -7.63 -11.60
C HIS A 163 -0.83 -6.93 -10.77
N CYS A 164 -0.91 -7.25 -9.48
CA CYS A 164 -1.84 -6.58 -8.58
C CYS A 164 -1.58 -5.07 -8.47
N PHE A 165 -0.32 -4.65 -8.37
CA PHE A 165 0.03 -3.22 -8.30
C PHE A 165 -0.45 -2.46 -9.54
N ASN A 166 -0.21 -2.98 -10.73
CA ASN A 166 -0.63 -2.34 -11.98
C ASN A 166 -2.16 -2.13 -12.05
N LEU A 167 -2.94 -3.08 -11.53
CA LEU A 167 -4.40 -2.96 -11.47
C LEU A 167 -4.89 -2.00 -10.36
N ILE A 168 -4.09 -1.82 -9.31
CA ILE A 168 -4.41 -0.99 -8.15
C ILE A 168 -3.91 0.45 -8.31
N ALA A 169 -2.86 0.68 -9.09
CA ALA A 169 -2.25 1.99 -9.27
C ALA A 169 -3.27 3.12 -9.52
N PRO A 170 -4.30 2.96 -10.38
CA PRO A 170 -5.31 4.00 -10.59
C PRO A 170 -6.18 4.28 -9.34
N ILE A 171 -6.33 3.30 -8.43
CA ILE A 171 -7.02 3.51 -7.15
C ILE A 171 -6.12 4.33 -6.25
N TYR A 172 -4.85 3.94 -6.12
CA TYR A 172 -3.87 4.59 -5.28
C TYR A 172 -3.67 6.05 -5.68
N GLU A 173 -3.45 6.32 -6.97
CA GLU A 173 -3.24 7.65 -7.53
C GLU A 173 -4.37 8.63 -7.20
N LYS A 174 -5.62 8.17 -7.22
CA LYS A 174 -6.79 9.00 -6.87
C LYS A 174 -6.69 9.63 -5.48
N TYR A 175 -6.01 8.97 -4.54
CA TYR A 175 -5.91 9.44 -3.15
C TYR A 175 -4.65 10.23 -2.84
N ILE A 176 -3.57 9.98 -3.60
CA ILE A 176 -2.29 10.67 -3.39
C ILE A 176 -2.14 11.93 -4.24
N THR A 177 -2.78 11.97 -5.42
CA THR A 177 -2.75 13.18 -6.25
C THR A 177 -3.52 14.29 -5.52
N PRO A 178 -2.90 15.45 -5.25
CA PRO A 178 -3.64 16.59 -4.74
C PRO A 178 -4.81 16.89 -5.68
N ASN A 179 -6.02 17.07 -5.13
CA ASN A 179 -7.15 17.49 -5.96
C ASN A 179 -6.72 18.72 -6.75
N PRO A 180 -6.88 18.74 -8.09
CA PRO A 180 -6.57 19.94 -8.84
C PRO A 180 -7.40 21.09 -8.26
N PRO A 181 -6.83 22.30 -8.11
CA PRO A 181 -7.58 23.43 -7.59
C PRO A 181 -8.89 23.56 -8.38
N PRO A 182 -10.03 23.86 -7.71
CA PRO A 182 -11.33 23.96 -8.38
C PRO A 182 -11.17 24.90 -9.56
N PRO A 183 -11.76 24.59 -10.73
CA PRO A 183 -11.62 25.39 -11.92
C PRO A 183 -11.98 26.83 -11.55
N LYS A 184 -11.07 27.77 -11.80
CA LYS A 184 -11.33 29.20 -11.57
C LYS A 184 -12.62 29.52 -12.29
N LYS A 185 -13.67 29.89 -11.53
CA LYS A 185 -14.93 30.36 -12.11
C LYS A 185 -14.55 31.45 -13.10
N LYS A 186 -14.76 31.22 -14.38
CA LYS A 186 -14.61 32.27 -15.39
C LYS A 186 -15.52 33.41 -14.92
N SER A 187 -14.92 34.53 -14.53
CA SER A 187 -15.71 35.72 -14.25
C SER A 187 -16.46 36.03 -15.54
N SER A 188 -17.79 35.92 -15.47
CA SER A 188 -18.65 36.36 -16.56
C SER A 188 -18.47 37.86 -16.66
N SER A 189 -17.56 38.30 -17.54
CA SER A 189 -17.51 39.69 -17.96
C SER A 189 -18.88 40.03 -18.57
N LYS A 190 -19.68 40.75 -17.81
CA LYS A 190 -20.89 41.36 -18.34
C LYS A 190 -20.48 42.26 -19.49
N ILE A 191 -20.80 41.84 -20.72
CA ILE A 191 -20.73 42.72 -21.89
C ILE A 191 -21.86 43.74 -21.68
N ILE A 192 -21.49 44.98 -21.27
CA ILE A 192 -22.39 46.12 -21.26
C ILE A 192 -22.55 46.51 -22.73
N GLN A 193 -23.69 46.15 -23.33
CA GLN A 193 -24.11 46.70 -24.61
C GLN A 193 -24.56 48.15 -24.39
N LEU A 194 -23.72 49.08 -24.81
CA LEU A 194 -24.09 50.50 -24.95
C LEU A 194 -25.01 50.61 -26.14
N HIS A 195 -26.31 50.82 -25.88
CA HIS A 195 -27.25 51.28 -26.91
C HIS A 195 -26.93 52.73 -27.25
N LYS A 196 -26.40 52.94 -28.44
CA LYS A 196 -26.36 54.27 -29.07
C LYS A 196 -27.83 54.62 -29.47
N ASN A 197 -28.41 55.57 -28.76
CA ASN A 197 -29.59 56.28 -29.26
C ASN A 197 -29.12 57.32 -30.28
N GLU A 198 -29.33 57.03 -31.55
CA GLU A 198 -29.38 58.09 -32.57
C GLU A 198 -30.81 58.60 -32.65
N LYS A 199 -30.99 59.90 -32.33
CA LYS A 199 -32.19 60.67 -32.66
C LYS A 199 -31.86 61.48 -33.90
N ILE A 200 -32.73 61.36 -34.90
CA ILE A 200 -33.04 62.38 -35.89
C ILE A 200 -34.25 63.18 -35.45
#